data_034e521bde51d310471a754b33cecbbb
#
_entry.id   034e521bde51d310471a754b33cecbbb
#
_cell.length_a   1.000
_cell.length_b   1.000
_cell.length_c   1.000
_cell.angle_alpha   90.00
_cell.angle_beta   90.00
_cell.angle_gamma   90.00
#
_symmetry.space_group_name_H-M   'P 1'
#
loop_
_entity.id
_entity.type
_entity.pdbx_description
1 polymer ?
#
loop_
_entity_poly.entity_id
_entity_poly.type
_entity_poly.pdbx_seq_one_letter_code
_entity_poly.pdbx_strand_id
1 'polypeptide(L)'
;MEPFIAVILVNYNGYKDSVECVESLLEITYSNYKIFLVDNCSTEKEKLCNSSVLAQNTQIIESKVNLGFSGGNNLAIKLAIEEGFDYVLLINNDTTVEPDFLTNLVSAAQDNKETGIVAGKIYYYYQRDKVWSAGGEYDNKTGLTLQYSGDNLPEFDKKKYITFATGCLMLIPATVVKKVGLLDETYFLYSEDSDYCQRVMAAGYKLIYEPQAIIYHKVSASTGDRSPMQQRYMMRNNLYMIKKYGTSKTKAYFSISIQMLKHIIRGRRNLMPTLKGYIDFLKGKKGKI
;
A
#
# COMPACT_ATOMS: atom_id res chain seq x y z
N MET A 1 -0.20 -22.23 17.97
CA MET A 1 1.05 -21.82 17.30
C MET A 1 0.85 -20.41 16.76
N GLU A 2 1.86 -19.57 16.83
CA GLU A 2 1.80 -18.25 16.17
C GLU A 2 1.69 -18.45 14.66
N PRO A 3 0.80 -17.70 13.97
CA PRO A 3 0.70 -17.73 12.52
C PRO A 3 2.03 -17.42 11.83
N PHE A 4 2.27 -18.03 10.68
CA PHE A 4 3.46 -17.77 9.87
C PHE A 4 3.21 -16.63 8.90
N ILE A 5 4.00 -15.56 8.99
CA ILE A 5 3.77 -14.28 8.29
C ILE A 5 4.81 -14.08 7.18
N ALA A 6 4.36 -13.87 5.95
CA ALA A 6 5.21 -13.38 4.86
C ALA A 6 5.25 -11.85 4.88
N VAL A 7 6.36 -11.26 5.30
CA VAL A 7 6.58 -9.81 5.25
C VAL A 7 7.17 -9.45 3.89
N ILE A 8 6.45 -8.64 3.10
CA ILE A 8 6.79 -8.35 1.70
C ILE A 8 7.16 -6.89 1.55
N LEU A 9 8.38 -6.65 1.07
CA LEU A 9 8.91 -5.34 0.70
C LEU A 9 9.21 -5.31 -0.80
N VAL A 10 8.89 -4.18 -1.45
CA VAL A 10 9.27 -3.94 -2.85
C VAL A 10 10.27 -2.80 -2.89
N ASN A 11 11.48 -3.09 -3.37
CA ASN A 11 12.53 -2.10 -3.58
C ASN A 11 12.59 -1.67 -5.04
N TYR A 12 12.69 -0.37 -5.27
CA TYR A 12 13.07 0.21 -6.55
C TYR A 12 13.98 1.42 -6.33
N ASN A 13 15.29 1.22 -6.46
CA ASN A 13 16.33 2.25 -6.23
C ASN A 13 16.36 2.85 -4.80
N GLY A 14 15.76 2.15 -3.81
CA GLY A 14 15.65 2.58 -2.41
C GLY A 14 16.49 1.72 -1.45
N TYR A 15 17.72 1.36 -1.85
CA TYR A 15 18.57 0.43 -1.09
C TYR A 15 18.72 0.80 0.40
N LYS A 16 19.04 2.07 0.71
CA LYS A 16 19.27 2.52 2.09
C LYS A 16 18.01 2.39 2.95
N ASP A 17 16.86 2.73 2.37
CA ASP A 17 15.59 2.62 3.06
C ASP A 17 15.24 1.16 3.31
N SER A 18 15.50 0.26 2.33
CA SER A 18 15.29 -1.18 2.50
C SER A 18 16.14 -1.77 3.62
N VAL A 19 17.40 -1.35 3.76
CA VAL A 19 18.27 -1.78 4.87
C VAL A 19 17.68 -1.35 6.20
N GLU A 20 17.37 -0.07 6.37
CA GLU A 20 16.83 0.47 7.62
C GLU A 20 15.48 -0.17 7.99
N CYS A 21 14.62 -0.42 6.99
CA CYS A 21 13.36 -1.11 7.21
C CYS A 21 13.60 -2.54 7.72
N VAL A 22 14.50 -3.30 7.08
CA VAL A 22 14.82 -4.67 7.52
C VAL A 22 15.46 -4.67 8.90
N GLU A 23 16.39 -3.76 9.20
CA GLU A 23 16.97 -3.61 10.55
C GLU A 23 15.88 -3.40 11.60
N SER A 24 14.90 -2.54 11.35
CA SER A 24 13.79 -2.34 12.28
C SER A 24 12.87 -3.57 12.41
N LEU A 25 12.70 -4.35 11.34
CA LEU A 25 11.95 -5.60 11.36
C LEU A 25 12.66 -6.73 12.16
N LEU A 26 13.99 -6.69 12.28
CA LEU A 26 14.74 -7.67 13.06
C LEU A 26 14.60 -7.45 14.59
N GLU A 27 14.15 -6.27 15.00
CA GLU A 27 13.96 -5.89 16.41
C GLU A 27 12.52 -6.15 16.91
N ILE A 28 11.62 -6.72 16.07
CA ILE A 28 10.24 -6.96 16.49
C ILE A 28 10.09 -8.14 17.42
N THR A 29 9.05 -8.10 18.27
CA THR A 29 8.76 -9.15 19.26
C THR A 29 8.12 -10.41 18.65
N TYR A 30 7.51 -10.30 17.49
CA TYR A 30 6.89 -11.42 16.78
C TYR A 30 7.97 -12.30 16.13
N SER A 31 7.94 -13.62 16.35
CA SER A 31 9.06 -14.50 15.96
C SER A 31 8.81 -15.34 14.70
N ASN A 32 7.53 -15.59 14.34
CA ASN A 32 7.20 -16.53 13.27
C ASN A 32 6.92 -15.83 11.94
N TYR A 33 7.94 -15.21 11.34
CA TYR A 33 7.86 -14.51 10.06
C TYR A 33 9.06 -14.76 9.17
N LYS A 34 8.93 -14.45 7.88
CA LYS A 34 9.99 -14.44 6.88
C LYS A 34 9.86 -13.19 6.02
N ILE A 35 10.97 -12.55 5.72
CA ILE A 35 11.01 -11.32 4.92
C ILE A 35 11.32 -11.68 3.46
N PHE A 36 10.46 -11.24 2.55
CA PHE A 36 10.66 -11.26 1.10
C PHE A 36 10.96 -9.85 0.62
N LEU A 37 12.12 -9.65 0.02
CA LEU A 37 12.52 -8.38 -0.58
C LEU A 37 12.51 -8.51 -2.11
N VAL A 38 11.55 -7.90 -2.76
CA VAL A 38 11.48 -7.89 -4.22
C VAL A 38 12.31 -6.72 -4.76
N ASP A 39 13.40 -7.02 -5.45
CA ASP A 39 14.10 -6.01 -6.27
C ASP A 39 13.36 -5.83 -7.60
N ASN A 40 12.68 -4.71 -7.73
CA ASN A 40 11.81 -4.40 -8.85
C ASN A 40 12.57 -3.76 -10.03
N CYS A 41 13.68 -4.38 -10.43
CA CYS A 41 14.58 -3.91 -11.49
C CYS A 41 15.31 -2.60 -11.14
N SER A 42 15.94 -2.55 -9.97
CA SER A 42 16.77 -1.40 -9.57
C SER A 42 18.03 -1.29 -10.40
N THR A 43 18.50 -0.07 -10.62
CA THR A 43 19.79 0.20 -11.30
C THR A 43 21.00 -0.14 -10.44
N GLU A 44 20.83 -0.14 -9.12
CA GLU A 44 21.88 -0.40 -8.11
C GLU A 44 21.63 -1.73 -7.36
N LYS A 45 21.12 -2.75 -8.07
CA LYS A 45 20.78 -4.06 -7.45
C LYS A 45 21.95 -4.73 -6.72
N GLU A 46 23.18 -4.50 -7.18
CA GLU A 46 24.37 -5.03 -6.55
C GLU A 46 24.53 -4.59 -5.08
N LYS A 47 24.04 -3.40 -4.74
CA LYS A 47 24.05 -2.91 -3.36
C LYS A 47 23.12 -3.74 -2.44
N LEU A 48 22.00 -4.22 -2.96
CA LEU A 48 21.11 -5.12 -2.22
C LEU A 48 21.79 -6.46 -1.93
N CYS A 49 22.36 -7.08 -2.96
CA CYS A 49 23.03 -8.39 -2.83
C CYS A 49 24.28 -8.33 -1.94
N ASN A 50 25.00 -7.20 -1.91
CA ASN A 50 26.19 -7.01 -1.09
C ASN A 50 25.92 -6.55 0.34
N SER A 51 24.67 -6.26 0.70
CA SER A 51 24.30 -5.97 2.08
C SER A 51 24.24 -7.23 2.91
N SER A 52 25.09 -7.36 3.93
CA SER A 52 25.03 -8.50 4.85
C SER A 52 23.69 -8.59 5.57
N VAL A 53 23.10 -7.46 5.95
CA VAL A 53 21.78 -7.40 6.60
C VAL A 53 20.71 -7.99 5.71
N LEU A 54 20.62 -7.55 4.45
CA LEU A 54 19.61 -8.02 3.51
C LEU A 54 19.86 -9.48 3.11
N ALA A 55 21.08 -9.84 2.76
CA ALA A 55 21.41 -11.17 2.28
C ALA A 55 21.20 -12.28 3.34
N GLN A 56 21.38 -11.97 4.63
CA GLN A 56 21.23 -12.94 5.71
C GLN A 56 19.80 -13.03 6.23
N ASN A 57 19.00 -11.97 6.12
CA ASN A 57 17.72 -11.88 6.80
C ASN A 57 16.53 -11.80 5.83
N THR A 58 16.77 -11.78 4.52
CA THR A 58 15.68 -11.71 3.54
C THR A 58 15.82 -12.76 2.44
N GLN A 59 14.69 -13.18 1.87
CA GLN A 59 14.67 -13.85 0.59
C GLN A 59 14.53 -12.80 -0.52
N ILE A 60 15.63 -12.55 -1.26
CA ILE A 60 15.62 -11.58 -2.36
C ILE A 60 15.00 -12.24 -3.61
N ILE A 61 14.03 -11.53 -4.21
CA ILE A 61 13.36 -11.91 -5.46
C ILE A 61 13.68 -10.83 -6.50
N GLU A 62 14.43 -11.19 -7.54
CA GLU A 62 14.79 -10.23 -8.59
C GLU A 62 13.77 -10.22 -9.73
N SER A 63 13.29 -9.03 -10.09
CA SER A 63 12.53 -8.80 -11.31
C SER A 63 13.41 -8.24 -12.43
N LYS A 64 13.24 -8.77 -13.65
CA LYS A 64 13.96 -8.28 -14.83
C LYS A 64 13.45 -6.94 -15.37
N VAL A 65 12.24 -6.54 -14.95
CA VAL A 65 11.58 -5.30 -15.36
C VAL A 65 10.87 -4.67 -14.17
N ASN A 66 10.72 -3.35 -14.17
CA ASN A 66 9.92 -2.68 -13.15
C ASN A 66 8.43 -2.97 -13.39
N LEU A 67 7.84 -3.75 -12.50
CA LEU A 67 6.44 -4.21 -12.52
C LEU A 67 5.49 -3.26 -11.77
N GLY A 68 6.01 -2.14 -11.21
CA GLY A 68 5.25 -1.26 -10.33
C GLY A 68 4.99 -1.90 -8.96
N PHE A 69 4.13 -1.26 -8.20
CA PHE A 69 3.79 -1.74 -6.85
C PHE A 69 3.00 -3.05 -6.89
N SER A 70 1.96 -3.12 -7.73
CA SER A 70 1.11 -4.31 -7.84
C SER A 70 1.90 -5.55 -8.26
N GLY A 71 2.61 -5.47 -9.38
CA GLY A 71 3.33 -6.62 -9.92
C GLY A 71 4.52 -7.03 -9.05
N GLY A 72 5.23 -6.07 -8.44
CA GLY A 72 6.31 -6.35 -7.50
C GLY A 72 5.80 -7.15 -6.30
N ASN A 73 4.76 -6.65 -5.63
CA ASN A 73 4.16 -7.38 -4.51
C ASN A 73 3.61 -8.75 -4.92
N ASN A 74 2.98 -8.86 -6.09
CA ASN A 74 2.40 -10.10 -6.58
C ASN A 74 3.42 -11.24 -6.76
N LEU A 75 4.69 -10.92 -7.07
CA LEU A 75 5.75 -11.94 -7.14
C LEU A 75 5.92 -12.65 -5.79
N ALA A 76 6.06 -11.87 -4.71
CA ALA A 76 6.25 -12.42 -3.38
C ALA A 76 4.95 -12.99 -2.78
N ILE A 77 3.79 -12.39 -3.07
CA ILE A 77 2.49 -12.94 -2.62
C ILE A 77 2.27 -14.35 -3.17
N LYS A 78 2.55 -14.59 -4.46
CA LYS A 78 2.42 -15.93 -5.08
C LYS A 78 3.29 -16.94 -4.34
N LEU A 79 4.55 -16.62 -4.13
CA LEU A 79 5.49 -17.47 -3.43
C LEU A 79 5.05 -17.75 -1.99
N ALA A 80 4.60 -16.74 -1.26
CA ALA A 80 4.09 -16.89 0.10
C ALA A 80 2.87 -17.82 0.16
N ILE A 81 1.95 -17.73 -0.80
CA ILE A 81 0.79 -18.62 -0.86
C ILE A 81 1.20 -20.06 -1.19
N GLU A 82 2.18 -20.27 -2.08
CA GLU A 82 2.73 -21.57 -2.44
C GLU A 82 3.50 -22.20 -1.28
N GLU A 83 4.26 -21.43 -0.52
CA GLU A 83 5.00 -21.85 0.67
C GLU A 83 4.10 -22.09 1.91
N GLY A 84 2.80 -21.74 1.84
CA GLY A 84 1.82 -22.04 2.90
C GLY A 84 1.80 -21.07 4.07
N PHE A 85 2.20 -19.82 3.90
CA PHE A 85 2.06 -18.78 4.92
C PHE A 85 0.60 -18.55 5.30
N ASP A 86 0.35 -18.21 6.56
CA ASP A 86 -0.99 -17.92 7.09
C ASP A 86 -1.45 -16.50 6.72
N TYR A 87 -0.51 -15.56 6.69
CA TYR A 87 -0.75 -14.16 6.36
C TYR A 87 0.33 -13.60 5.44
N VAL A 88 -0.07 -12.60 4.67
CA VAL A 88 0.81 -11.75 3.88
C VAL A 88 0.75 -10.34 4.48
N LEU A 89 1.89 -9.77 4.80
CA LEU A 89 2.05 -8.38 5.21
C LEU A 89 2.70 -7.60 4.08
N LEU A 90 1.97 -6.68 3.46
CA LEU A 90 2.55 -5.68 2.56
C LEU A 90 3.04 -4.51 3.41
N ILE A 91 4.30 -4.14 3.24
CA ILE A 91 4.90 -2.99 3.92
C ILE A 91 5.87 -2.27 2.98
N ASN A 92 5.81 -0.94 2.96
CA ASN A 92 6.75 -0.16 2.14
C ASN A 92 8.18 -0.27 2.68
N ASN A 93 9.15 -0.32 1.79
CA ASN A 93 10.57 -0.42 2.15
C ASN A 93 11.16 0.87 2.74
N ASP A 94 10.46 2.00 2.68
CA ASP A 94 10.83 3.30 3.28
C ASP A 94 10.12 3.55 4.61
N THR A 95 9.92 2.47 5.40
CA THR A 95 9.32 2.52 6.75
C THR A 95 10.25 1.97 7.81
N THR A 96 9.99 2.34 9.08
CA THR A 96 10.48 1.66 10.27
C THR A 96 9.32 1.33 11.18
N VAL A 97 9.46 0.31 12.04
CA VAL A 97 8.35 -0.26 12.80
C VAL A 97 8.60 -0.20 14.31
N GLU A 98 7.51 -0.15 15.10
CA GLU A 98 7.58 -0.40 16.55
C GLU A 98 7.66 -1.92 16.82
N PRO A 99 8.32 -2.34 17.92
CA PRO A 99 8.57 -3.77 18.20
C PRO A 99 7.33 -4.66 18.16
N ASP A 100 6.19 -4.19 18.64
CA ASP A 100 4.94 -4.97 18.77
C ASP A 100 3.95 -4.76 17.63
N PHE A 101 4.32 -4.03 16.58
CA PHE A 101 3.37 -3.69 15.51
C PHE A 101 2.76 -4.94 14.85
N LEU A 102 3.59 -5.96 14.60
CA LEU A 102 3.12 -7.19 13.93
C LEU A 102 2.26 -8.05 14.87
N THR A 103 2.61 -8.15 16.14
CA THR A 103 1.80 -8.81 17.16
C THR A 103 0.40 -8.18 17.23
N ASN A 104 0.33 -6.85 17.24
CA ASN A 104 -0.94 -6.12 17.28
C ASN A 104 -1.77 -6.32 16.00
N LEU A 105 -1.14 -6.32 14.81
CA LEU A 105 -1.82 -6.63 13.55
C LEU A 105 -2.41 -8.04 13.53
N VAL A 106 -1.62 -9.03 13.94
CA VAL A 106 -2.04 -10.45 13.96
C VAL A 106 -3.17 -10.67 14.96
N SER A 107 -3.07 -10.10 16.16
CA SER A 107 -4.13 -10.15 17.16
C SER A 107 -5.44 -9.57 16.60
N ALA A 108 -5.39 -8.40 15.99
CA ALA A 108 -6.57 -7.77 15.39
C ALA A 108 -7.15 -8.59 14.24
N ALA A 109 -6.31 -9.31 13.48
CA ALA A 109 -6.77 -10.19 12.40
C ALA A 109 -7.50 -11.43 12.94
N GLN A 110 -7.07 -11.95 14.09
CA GLN A 110 -7.65 -13.14 14.73
C GLN A 110 -8.93 -12.88 15.52
N ASP A 111 -9.16 -11.62 15.95
CA ASP A 111 -10.35 -11.23 16.73
C ASP A 111 -11.67 -11.51 15.98
N ASN A 112 -11.64 -11.50 14.65
CA ASN A 112 -12.84 -11.73 13.85
C ASN A 112 -12.50 -12.48 12.55
N LYS A 113 -13.17 -13.62 12.32
CA LYS A 113 -13.01 -14.44 11.11
C LYS A 113 -13.41 -13.73 9.80
N GLU A 114 -14.19 -12.64 9.90
CA GLU A 114 -14.55 -11.80 8.76
C GLU A 114 -13.47 -10.75 8.43
N THR A 115 -12.37 -10.69 9.17
CA THR A 115 -11.28 -9.75 8.91
C THR A 115 -10.59 -10.11 7.60
N GLY A 116 -10.59 -9.18 6.66
CA GLY A 116 -9.93 -9.33 5.36
C GLY A 116 -8.63 -8.56 5.23
N ILE A 117 -8.55 -7.39 5.88
CA ILE A 117 -7.34 -6.56 5.94
C ILE A 117 -7.25 -5.93 7.32
N VAL A 118 -6.05 -5.91 7.88
CA VAL A 118 -5.73 -5.06 9.04
C VAL A 118 -4.69 -4.03 8.62
N ALA A 119 -5.00 -2.75 8.87
CA ALA A 119 -4.10 -1.61 8.70
C ALA A 119 -3.69 -1.06 10.07
N GLY A 120 -2.48 -0.55 10.19
CA GLY A 120 -1.98 0.09 11.41
C GLY A 120 -1.98 1.61 11.35
N LYS A 121 -1.52 2.22 12.44
CA LYS A 121 -1.25 3.65 12.54
C LYS A 121 0.11 3.95 11.93
N ILE A 122 0.13 4.84 10.95
CA ILE A 122 1.34 5.24 10.24
C ILE A 122 1.63 6.70 10.55
N TYR A 123 2.76 6.95 11.18
CA TYR A 123 3.26 8.31 11.40
C TYR A 123 4.20 8.75 10.28
N TYR A 124 4.36 10.08 10.14
CA TYR A 124 5.49 10.60 9.37
C TYR A 124 6.81 10.29 10.09
N TYR A 125 7.81 9.77 9.38
CA TYR A 125 9.11 9.43 9.96
C TYR A 125 9.81 10.65 10.58
N TYR A 126 9.81 11.79 9.88
CA TYR A 126 10.46 13.03 10.31
C TYR A 126 9.57 13.95 11.18
N GLN A 127 8.29 13.60 11.35
CA GLN A 127 7.31 14.34 12.18
C GLN A 127 6.45 13.32 12.94
N ARG A 128 7.05 12.71 13.97
CA ARG A 128 6.44 11.60 14.72
C ARG A 128 5.22 11.96 15.55
N ASP A 129 4.89 13.25 15.65
CA ASP A 129 3.67 13.80 16.24
C ASP A 129 2.51 13.88 15.24
N LYS A 130 2.77 13.62 13.93
CA LYS A 130 1.76 13.67 12.87
C LYS A 130 1.47 12.30 12.29
N VAL A 131 0.19 11.98 12.20
CA VAL A 131 -0.31 10.76 11.58
C VAL A 131 -0.36 10.95 10.06
N TRP A 132 0.38 10.11 9.33
CA TRP A 132 0.31 10.05 7.88
C TRP A 132 -0.93 9.28 7.42
N SER A 133 -1.26 8.15 8.11
CA SER A 133 -2.49 7.39 7.84
C SER A 133 -3.01 6.68 9.09
N ALA A 134 -4.30 6.83 9.35
CA ALA A 134 -5.10 6.07 10.31
C ALA A 134 -6.24 5.30 9.58
N GLY A 135 -5.91 4.68 8.44
CA GLY A 135 -6.90 4.14 7.52
C GLY A 135 -7.66 5.21 6.76
N GLY A 136 -8.86 4.89 6.31
CA GLY A 136 -9.67 5.85 5.56
C GLY A 136 -10.95 5.26 5.00
N GLU A 137 -11.56 6.02 4.11
CA GLU A 137 -12.79 5.65 3.41
C GLU A 137 -12.69 5.88 1.90
N TYR A 138 -13.33 5.02 1.14
CA TYR A 138 -13.56 5.22 -0.29
C TYR A 138 -15.05 5.47 -0.53
N ASP A 139 -15.38 6.67 -1.01
CA ASP A 139 -16.73 7.03 -1.35
C ASP A 139 -17.03 6.68 -2.83
N ASN A 140 -17.75 5.59 -3.03
CA ASN A 140 -18.17 5.15 -4.36
C ASN A 140 -19.06 6.16 -5.10
N LYS A 141 -19.74 7.09 -4.38
CA LYS A 141 -20.60 8.10 -5.01
C LYS A 141 -19.78 9.20 -5.68
N THR A 142 -18.73 9.64 -5.01
CA THR A 142 -17.85 10.74 -5.47
C THR A 142 -16.58 10.25 -6.18
N GLY A 143 -16.21 8.99 -6.01
CA GLY A 143 -14.94 8.44 -6.51
C GLY A 143 -13.72 8.96 -5.77
N LEU A 144 -13.89 9.44 -4.55
CA LEU A 144 -12.82 10.03 -3.73
C LEU A 144 -12.42 9.07 -2.60
N THR A 145 -11.13 8.97 -2.37
CA THR A 145 -10.57 8.36 -1.17
C THR A 145 -10.30 9.46 -0.15
N LEU A 146 -10.83 9.28 1.06
CA LEU A 146 -10.54 10.09 2.22
C LEU A 146 -9.60 9.30 3.12
N GLN A 147 -8.31 9.66 3.16
CA GLN A 147 -7.36 9.13 4.12
C GLN A 147 -7.42 9.96 5.40
N TYR A 148 -7.52 9.29 6.54
CA TYR A 148 -7.48 9.93 7.85
C TYR A 148 -6.03 10.25 8.21
N SER A 149 -5.70 11.52 8.33
CA SER A 149 -4.33 12.01 8.56
C SER A 149 -4.32 13.39 9.20
N GLY A 150 -3.21 13.80 9.77
CA GLY A 150 -3.01 15.11 10.40
C GLY A 150 -2.37 15.03 11.76
N ASP A 151 -2.70 15.95 12.65
CA ASP A 151 -2.23 15.92 14.03
C ASP A 151 -2.72 14.65 14.73
N ASN A 152 -1.93 14.13 15.67
CA ASN A 152 -2.30 12.90 16.37
C ASN A 152 -3.43 13.17 17.36
N LEU A 153 -4.66 13.01 16.90
CA LEU A 153 -5.88 13.24 17.66
C LEU A 153 -6.33 11.95 18.38
N PRO A 154 -7.02 12.04 19.54
CA PRO A 154 -7.51 10.88 20.30
C PRO A 154 -8.41 9.93 19.50
N GLU A 155 -9.04 10.41 18.42
CA GLU A 155 -9.85 9.60 17.52
C GLU A 155 -9.03 8.59 16.71
N PHE A 156 -7.71 8.85 16.53
CA PHE A 156 -6.77 7.92 15.89
C PHE A 156 -6.24 6.84 16.84
N ASP A 157 -6.59 6.88 18.12
CA ASP A 157 -6.26 5.83 19.10
C ASP A 157 -7.38 4.79 19.24
N LYS A 158 -8.42 4.87 18.41
CA LYS A 158 -9.56 3.96 18.48
C LYS A 158 -9.54 2.97 17.32
N LYS A 159 -9.59 1.66 17.65
CA LYS A 159 -9.84 0.59 16.68
C LYS A 159 -11.19 0.79 16.00
N LYS A 160 -11.24 0.68 14.67
CA LYS A 160 -12.46 0.92 13.89
C LYS A 160 -12.49 0.16 12.57
N TYR A 161 -13.69 -0.02 12.03
CA TYR A 161 -13.85 -0.43 10.65
C TYR A 161 -13.53 0.72 9.68
N ILE A 162 -12.88 0.39 8.59
CA ILE A 162 -12.50 1.32 7.52
C ILE A 162 -12.92 0.75 6.17
N THR A 163 -12.92 1.53 5.11
CA THR A 163 -13.18 1.06 3.74
C THR A 163 -11.99 1.30 2.81
N PHE A 164 -10.92 1.88 3.36
CA PHE A 164 -9.65 2.08 2.69
C PHE A 164 -8.49 1.84 3.67
N ALA A 165 -7.56 1.00 3.24
CA ALA A 165 -6.24 0.81 3.83
C ALA A 165 -5.19 1.09 2.76
N THR A 166 -4.12 1.81 3.12
CA THR A 166 -3.02 2.07 2.19
C THR A 166 -2.11 0.86 2.04
N GLY A 167 -1.62 0.60 0.82
CA GLY A 167 -0.63 -0.45 0.55
C GLY A 167 0.68 -0.31 1.30
N CYS A 168 0.91 0.83 1.97
CA CYS A 168 2.06 1.04 2.84
C CYS A 168 2.10 0.06 4.03
N LEU A 169 0.93 -0.35 4.57
CA LEU A 169 0.82 -1.34 5.64
C LEU A 169 -0.52 -2.07 5.55
N MET A 170 -0.50 -3.32 5.09
CA MET A 170 -1.67 -4.20 5.00
C MET A 170 -1.33 -5.62 5.44
N LEU A 171 -1.88 -6.10 6.55
CA LEU A 171 -1.89 -7.52 6.88
C LEU A 171 -3.13 -8.18 6.28
N ILE A 172 -2.93 -9.24 5.50
CA ILE A 172 -3.98 -9.92 4.72
C ILE A 172 -3.92 -11.42 5.01
N PRO A 173 -5.00 -12.06 5.48
CA PRO A 173 -5.04 -13.53 5.61
C PRO A 173 -4.82 -14.22 4.26
N ALA A 174 -4.04 -15.29 4.22
CA ALA A 174 -3.80 -16.07 2.98
C ALA A 174 -5.11 -16.62 2.38
N THR A 175 -6.09 -16.94 3.22
CA THR A 175 -7.43 -17.36 2.79
C THR A 175 -8.15 -16.26 2.00
N VAL A 176 -7.96 -15.00 2.38
CA VAL A 176 -8.50 -13.83 1.66
C VAL A 176 -7.81 -13.68 0.31
N VAL A 177 -6.46 -13.78 0.29
CA VAL A 177 -5.71 -13.74 -0.97
C VAL A 177 -6.16 -14.85 -1.92
N LYS A 178 -6.32 -16.09 -1.43
CA LYS A 178 -6.82 -17.22 -2.24
C LYS A 178 -8.22 -16.99 -2.80
N LYS A 179 -9.10 -16.32 -2.05
CA LYS A 179 -10.50 -16.04 -2.47
C LYS A 179 -10.63 -14.82 -3.37
N VAL A 180 -9.91 -13.75 -3.07
CA VAL A 180 -10.04 -12.44 -3.75
C VAL A 180 -9.07 -12.31 -4.92
N GLY A 181 -7.97 -13.05 -4.89
CA GLY A 181 -6.87 -12.97 -5.85
C GLY A 181 -5.83 -11.93 -5.49
N LEU A 182 -4.93 -11.68 -6.44
CA LEU A 182 -3.76 -10.80 -6.31
C LEU A 182 -4.14 -9.32 -6.50
N LEU A 183 -3.18 -8.41 -6.29
CA LEU A 183 -3.33 -7.00 -6.67
C LEU A 183 -3.54 -6.86 -8.18
N ASP A 184 -4.40 -5.92 -8.61
CA ASP A 184 -4.69 -5.71 -10.02
C ASP A 184 -3.56 -4.91 -10.70
N GLU A 185 -2.80 -5.56 -11.58
CA GLU A 185 -1.65 -4.98 -12.30
C GLU A 185 -2.05 -3.94 -13.37
N THR A 186 -3.36 -3.74 -13.59
CA THR A 186 -3.87 -2.57 -14.31
C THR A 186 -3.39 -1.26 -13.68
N TYR A 187 -3.27 -1.28 -12.35
CA TYR A 187 -2.69 -0.20 -11.56
C TYR A 187 -1.20 -0.48 -11.36
N PHE A 188 -0.35 0.21 -12.10
CA PHE A 188 1.10 0.10 -11.95
C PHE A 188 1.59 0.70 -10.64
N LEU A 189 1.06 1.89 -10.30
CA LEU A 189 1.27 2.64 -9.06
C LEU A 189 0.01 3.44 -8.74
N TYR A 190 -0.39 3.47 -7.48
CA TYR A 190 -1.55 4.18 -6.91
C TYR A 190 -2.90 3.58 -7.33
N SER A 191 -3.82 3.54 -6.40
CA SER A 191 -5.18 2.99 -6.45
C SER A 191 -5.28 1.46 -6.48
N GLU A 192 -4.17 0.70 -6.57
CA GLU A 192 -4.18 -0.75 -6.42
C GLU A 192 -4.64 -1.19 -5.03
N ASP A 193 -4.26 -0.43 -4.01
CA ASP A 193 -4.69 -0.60 -2.63
C ASP A 193 -6.20 -0.35 -2.47
N SER A 194 -6.69 0.75 -3.03
CA SER A 194 -8.12 1.07 -3.05
C SER A 194 -8.92 0.00 -3.78
N ASP A 195 -8.44 -0.47 -4.94
CA ASP A 195 -9.06 -1.56 -5.69
C ASP A 195 -9.11 -2.86 -4.87
N TYR A 196 -7.99 -3.20 -4.22
CA TYR A 196 -7.92 -4.41 -3.42
C TYR A 196 -8.88 -4.34 -2.22
N CYS A 197 -8.94 -3.21 -1.51
CA CYS A 197 -9.90 -2.98 -0.44
C CYS A 197 -11.35 -3.19 -0.91
N GLN A 198 -11.72 -2.64 -2.07
CA GLN A 198 -13.08 -2.81 -2.62
C GLN A 198 -13.38 -4.27 -2.97
N ARG A 199 -12.42 -5.03 -3.53
CA ARG A 199 -12.59 -6.45 -3.83
C ARG A 199 -12.72 -7.30 -2.57
N VAL A 200 -11.94 -7.01 -1.54
CA VAL A 200 -12.02 -7.69 -0.24
C VAL A 200 -13.38 -7.47 0.41
N MET A 201 -13.88 -6.24 0.42
CA MET A 201 -15.22 -5.94 0.95
C MET A 201 -16.33 -6.59 0.12
N ALA A 202 -16.23 -6.59 -1.21
CA ALA A 202 -17.19 -7.25 -2.09
C ALA A 202 -17.23 -8.78 -1.89
N ALA A 203 -16.13 -9.37 -1.41
CA ALA A 203 -16.08 -10.80 -1.03
C ALA A 203 -16.66 -11.09 0.36
N GLY A 204 -17.20 -10.08 1.07
CA GLY A 204 -17.87 -10.19 2.37
C GLY A 204 -16.96 -9.98 3.58
N TYR A 205 -15.72 -9.56 3.38
CA TYR A 205 -14.77 -9.31 4.48
C TYR A 205 -14.82 -7.86 4.96
N LYS A 206 -14.27 -7.63 6.15
CA LYS A 206 -14.15 -6.32 6.81
C LYS A 206 -12.69 -5.86 6.81
N LEU A 207 -12.49 -4.56 6.73
CA LEU A 207 -11.20 -3.92 6.92
C LEU A 207 -11.17 -3.28 8.31
N ILE A 208 -10.08 -3.51 9.04
CA ILE A 208 -9.90 -3.03 10.42
C ILE A 208 -8.68 -2.11 10.48
N TYR A 209 -8.82 -1.00 11.18
CA TYR A 209 -7.72 -0.16 11.63
C TYR A 209 -7.38 -0.51 13.07
N GLU A 210 -6.12 -0.90 13.32
CA GLU A 210 -5.55 -1.22 14.63
C GLU A 210 -4.56 -0.13 15.05
N PRO A 211 -4.90 0.74 15.99
CA PRO A 211 -4.07 1.89 16.35
C PRO A 211 -2.79 1.52 17.10
N GLN A 212 -2.71 0.33 17.71
CA GLN A 212 -1.52 -0.12 18.43
C GLN A 212 -0.44 -0.69 17.49
N ALA A 213 -0.80 -0.98 16.24
CA ALA A 213 0.16 -1.38 15.22
C ALA A 213 0.80 -0.13 14.59
N ILE A 214 1.94 0.30 15.11
CA ILE A 214 2.57 1.58 14.77
C ILE A 214 3.79 1.38 13.87
N ILE A 215 3.84 2.17 12.79
CA ILE A 215 5.01 2.31 11.93
C ILE A 215 5.28 3.78 11.59
N TYR A 216 6.49 4.07 11.07
CA TYR A 216 6.92 5.39 10.62
C TYR A 216 7.28 5.35 9.15
N HIS A 217 6.75 6.26 8.35
CA HIS A 217 6.91 6.29 6.89
C HIS A 217 7.65 7.55 6.44
N LYS A 218 8.73 7.39 5.67
CA LYS A 218 9.54 8.51 5.18
C LYS A 218 8.84 9.33 4.10
N VAL A 219 7.86 8.76 3.46
CA VAL A 219 7.01 9.34 2.42
C VAL A 219 7.81 9.84 1.20
N SER A 220 7.55 9.24 0.04
CA SER A 220 8.08 9.71 -1.26
C SER A 220 9.59 9.59 -1.47
N ALA A 221 10.28 8.69 -0.76
CA ALA A 221 11.70 8.44 -1.00
C ALA A 221 11.99 8.02 -2.46
N SER A 222 11.09 7.25 -3.08
CA SER A 222 11.30 6.69 -4.44
C SER A 222 10.61 7.45 -5.58
N THR A 223 9.51 8.18 -5.33
CA THR A 223 8.72 8.80 -6.42
C THR A 223 8.68 10.32 -6.39
N GLY A 224 9.10 10.96 -5.29
CA GLY A 224 8.99 12.39 -5.05
C GLY A 224 7.53 12.84 -4.86
N ASP A 225 7.24 13.58 -3.77
CA ASP A 225 5.88 14.09 -3.53
C ASP A 225 5.44 15.01 -4.68
N ARG A 226 4.25 14.76 -5.22
CA ARG A 226 3.64 15.51 -6.33
C ARG A 226 4.41 15.46 -7.65
N SER A 227 5.21 14.41 -7.90
CA SER A 227 5.89 14.28 -9.19
C SER A 227 4.89 14.28 -10.36
N PRO A 228 5.30 14.74 -11.58
CA PRO A 228 4.44 14.69 -12.76
C PRO A 228 3.93 13.27 -13.08
N MET A 229 4.76 12.27 -12.82
CA MET A 229 4.40 10.85 -13.03
C MET A 229 3.31 10.41 -12.04
N GLN A 230 3.47 10.74 -10.74
CA GLN A 230 2.46 10.46 -9.72
C GLN A 230 1.10 11.07 -10.12
N GLN A 231 1.07 12.34 -10.50
CA GLN A 231 -0.16 13.03 -10.88
C GLN A 231 -0.85 12.38 -12.08
N ARG A 232 -0.07 11.91 -13.07
CA ARG A 232 -0.56 11.24 -14.26
C ARG A 232 -1.17 9.87 -13.94
N TYR A 233 -0.48 9.03 -13.14
CA TYR A 233 -1.01 7.74 -12.69
C TYR A 233 -2.25 7.90 -11.84
N MET A 234 -2.22 8.77 -10.82
CA MET A 234 -3.36 8.99 -9.94
C MET A 234 -4.61 9.44 -10.71
N MET A 235 -4.46 10.35 -11.68
CA MET A 235 -5.62 10.78 -12.50
C MET A 235 -6.19 9.62 -13.31
N ARG A 236 -5.36 8.90 -14.05
CA ARG A 236 -5.80 7.74 -14.84
C ARG A 236 -6.48 6.68 -13.97
N ASN A 237 -5.86 6.33 -12.85
CA ASN A 237 -6.30 5.24 -12.01
C ASN A 237 -7.59 5.58 -11.25
N ASN A 238 -7.74 6.79 -10.76
CA ASN A 238 -9.01 7.25 -10.17
C ASN A 238 -10.18 7.15 -11.15
N LEU A 239 -9.96 7.42 -12.44
CA LEU A 239 -10.99 7.24 -13.46
C LEU A 239 -11.34 5.77 -13.70
N TYR A 240 -10.35 4.85 -13.62
CA TYR A 240 -10.61 3.41 -13.63
C TYR A 240 -11.38 2.96 -12.39
N MET A 241 -11.05 3.48 -11.20
CA MET A 241 -11.79 3.21 -9.97
C MET A 241 -13.27 3.62 -10.10
N ILE A 242 -13.53 4.83 -10.59
CA ILE A 242 -14.90 5.30 -10.85
C ILE A 242 -15.61 4.40 -11.87
N LYS A 243 -14.94 4.03 -12.95
CA LYS A 243 -15.49 3.13 -13.96
C LYS A 243 -15.90 1.78 -13.37
N LYS A 244 -15.08 1.24 -12.46
CA LYS A 244 -15.24 -0.10 -11.87
C LYS A 244 -16.26 -0.10 -10.72
N TYR A 245 -16.20 0.88 -9.82
CA TYR A 245 -16.92 0.88 -8.55
C TYR A 245 -17.94 2.02 -8.39
N GLY A 246 -17.88 3.06 -9.20
CA GLY A 246 -18.77 4.22 -9.05
C GLY A 246 -20.25 3.87 -9.20
N THR A 247 -21.04 4.14 -8.17
CA THR A 247 -22.50 3.94 -8.20
C THR A 247 -23.21 4.99 -9.04
N SER A 248 -22.71 6.24 -9.06
CA SER A 248 -23.16 7.31 -9.94
C SER A 248 -22.00 7.84 -10.76
N LYS A 249 -21.63 7.11 -11.82
CA LYS A 249 -20.43 7.37 -12.64
C LYS A 249 -20.35 8.82 -13.13
N THR A 250 -21.46 9.37 -13.63
CA THR A 250 -21.51 10.77 -14.14
C THR A 250 -21.18 11.75 -13.03
N LYS A 251 -21.80 11.61 -11.84
CA LYS A 251 -21.50 12.48 -10.69
C LYS A 251 -20.06 12.31 -10.20
N ALA A 252 -19.55 11.07 -10.17
CA ALA A 252 -18.19 10.76 -9.74
C ALA A 252 -17.16 11.36 -10.69
N TYR A 253 -17.32 11.20 -12.02
CA TYR A 253 -16.43 11.83 -13.01
C TYR A 253 -16.46 13.35 -12.92
N PHE A 254 -17.62 13.95 -12.72
CA PHE A 254 -17.76 15.40 -12.55
C PHE A 254 -17.08 15.86 -11.26
N SER A 255 -17.32 15.17 -10.13
CA SER A 255 -16.72 15.49 -8.84
C SER A 255 -15.19 15.47 -8.90
N ILE A 256 -14.58 14.38 -9.46
CA ILE A 256 -13.13 14.28 -9.54
C ILE A 256 -12.54 15.33 -10.49
N SER A 257 -13.23 15.66 -11.59
CA SER A 257 -12.80 16.70 -12.52
C SER A 257 -12.77 18.08 -11.86
N ILE A 258 -13.82 18.41 -11.08
CA ILE A 258 -13.85 19.66 -10.31
C ILE A 258 -12.75 19.67 -9.25
N GLN A 259 -12.55 18.57 -8.53
CA GLN A 259 -11.49 18.48 -7.53
C GLN A 259 -10.11 18.70 -8.16
N MET A 260 -9.84 18.07 -9.30
CA MET A 260 -8.57 18.23 -10.01
C MET A 260 -8.38 19.67 -10.49
N LEU A 261 -9.43 20.31 -11.04
CA LEU A 261 -9.38 21.71 -11.45
C LEU A 261 -9.07 22.64 -10.26
N LYS A 262 -9.75 22.44 -9.12
CA LYS A 262 -9.46 23.20 -7.89
C LYS A 262 -8.01 23.03 -7.43
N HIS A 263 -7.45 21.81 -7.53
CA HIS A 263 -6.06 21.55 -7.17
C HIS A 263 -5.07 22.21 -8.14
N ILE A 264 -5.39 22.27 -9.44
CA ILE A 264 -4.58 22.96 -10.45
C ILE A 264 -4.59 24.47 -10.19
N ILE A 265 -5.76 25.07 -9.98
CA ILE A 265 -5.91 26.51 -9.69
C ILE A 265 -5.14 26.90 -8.42
N ARG A 266 -5.13 26.03 -7.41
CA ARG A 266 -4.39 26.24 -6.15
C ARG A 266 -2.89 25.92 -6.24
N GLY A 267 -2.36 25.62 -7.42
CA GLY A 267 -0.95 25.26 -7.61
C GLY A 267 -0.53 23.93 -6.95
N ARG A 268 -1.50 23.11 -6.52
CA ARG A 268 -1.24 21.82 -5.88
C ARG A 268 -1.04 20.68 -6.88
N ARG A 269 -1.42 20.88 -8.14
CA ARG A 269 -1.23 19.92 -9.25
C ARG A 269 -0.91 20.66 -10.54
N ASN A 270 -0.15 19.98 -11.41
CA ASN A 270 0.20 20.47 -12.74
C ASN A 270 -0.88 20.05 -13.75
N LEU A 271 -1.29 20.99 -14.59
CA LEU A 271 -2.31 20.76 -15.63
C LEU A 271 -1.89 19.64 -16.60
N MET A 272 -0.69 19.70 -17.16
CA MET A 272 -0.24 18.80 -18.22
C MET A 272 -0.18 17.32 -17.81
N PRO A 273 0.43 16.94 -16.67
CA PRO A 273 0.40 15.55 -16.20
C PRO A 273 -1.02 15.05 -15.91
N THR A 274 -1.87 15.89 -15.30
CA THR A 274 -3.27 15.56 -15.02
C THR A 274 -4.05 15.29 -16.31
N LEU A 275 -3.90 16.14 -17.32
CA LEU A 275 -4.52 15.96 -18.64
C LEU A 275 -4.01 14.70 -19.35
N LYS A 276 -2.70 14.43 -19.30
CA LYS A 276 -2.13 13.20 -19.85
C LYS A 276 -2.74 11.95 -19.19
N GLY A 277 -2.93 11.95 -17.86
CA GLY A 277 -3.59 10.85 -17.16
C GLY A 277 -5.04 10.63 -17.63
N TYR A 278 -5.78 11.71 -17.85
CA TYR A 278 -7.14 11.65 -18.40
C TYR A 278 -7.14 11.04 -19.82
N ILE A 279 -6.24 11.50 -20.70
CA ILE A 279 -6.07 10.98 -22.06
C ILE A 279 -5.68 9.50 -22.04
N ASP A 280 -4.80 9.08 -21.16
CA ASP A 280 -4.39 7.68 -21.02
C ASP A 280 -5.59 6.78 -20.64
N PHE A 281 -6.47 7.26 -19.75
CA PHE A 281 -7.71 6.57 -19.43
C PHE A 281 -8.64 6.45 -20.67
N LEU A 282 -8.86 7.55 -21.41
CA LEU A 282 -9.70 7.54 -22.61
C LEU A 282 -9.15 6.58 -23.69
N LYS A 283 -7.82 6.47 -23.80
CA LYS A 283 -7.15 5.54 -24.71
C LYS A 283 -7.10 4.09 -24.18
N GLY A 284 -7.67 3.82 -23.00
CA GLY A 284 -7.69 2.48 -22.41
C GLY A 284 -6.33 1.96 -21.95
N LYS A 285 -5.32 2.84 -21.72
CA LYS A 285 -3.98 2.43 -21.30
C LYS A 285 -4.01 1.88 -19.87
N LYS A 286 -3.42 0.71 -19.68
CA LYS A 286 -3.28 0.01 -18.40
C LYS A 286 -1.80 -0.22 -18.08
N GLY A 287 -1.49 -0.58 -16.82
CA GLY A 287 -0.13 -0.87 -16.39
C GLY A 287 0.80 0.34 -16.48
N LYS A 288 2.06 0.10 -16.84
CA LYS A 288 3.11 1.14 -16.99
C LYS A 288 2.80 2.08 -18.16
N ILE A 289 2.96 3.42 -17.94
CA ILE A 289 2.71 4.48 -18.94
C ILE A 289 3.91 5.41 -19.10
#